data_39a604bcf8f48a08226a22594ca0e114
#
_entry.id   39a604bcf8f48a08226a22594ca0e114
#
_cell.length_a   1.000
_cell.length_b   1.000
_cell.length_c   1.000
_cell.angle_alpha   90.00
_cell.angle_beta   90.00
_cell.angle_gamma   90.00
#
_symmetry.space_group_name_H-M   'P 1'
#
loop_
_entity.id
_entity.type
_entity.pdbx_description
1 polymer ?
#
loop_
_entity_poly.entity_id
_entity_poly.type
_entity_poly.pdbx_seq_one_letter_code
_entity_poly.pdbx_strand_id
1 'polypeptide(L)'
;MRLLPILIVLTSLPSLAIAEDDDLDTRMMRATVKIMHDDSTATGFLLFATNPDQYLLVTAAHVLEKTPGESTTVVFRALQPEGTYQKLPTKLAIRQSGMPLWTKHPTDDVAVIGITPPANADFPRISVELLASDDLLRKHKVHPGEALSSLGYPHRNEASDAGFPILRRGAIGTFPLIPTAKTRTFYFSGNTFEGDSGGPVYLTRPSHDPAHPGEVNLILGLVSGQMFLDEEAKMVYGTTKFRHRLGLAIIVHASLIREAIDRRSADLKK
;
A
#
# COMPACT_ATOMS: atom_id res chain seq x y z
N MET A 1 -43.15 -19.28 56.55
CA MET A 1 -42.85 -18.30 55.50
C MET A 1 -41.44 -18.58 54.99
N ARG A 2 -41.29 -19.26 53.85
CA ARG A 2 -39.96 -19.60 53.27
C ARG A 2 -39.69 -18.58 52.18
N LEU A 3 -38.63 -17.79 52.35
CA LEU A 3 -38.12 -16.86 51.32
C LEU A 3 -37.32 -17.65 50.29
N LEU A 4 -37.75 -17.61 49.02
CA LEU A 4 -36.98 -18.14 47.88
C LEU A 4 -35.92 -17.08 47.48
N PRO A 5 -34.66 -17.50 47.27
CA PRO A 5 -33.66 -16.60 46.70
C PRO A 5 -33.92 -16.34 45.21
N ILE A 6 -34.00 -15.09 44.80
CA ILE A 6 -34.07 -14.69 43.40
C ILE A 6 -32.63 -14.77 42.84
N LEU A 7 -32.39 -15.69 41.94
CA LEU A 7 -31.15 -15.81 41.20
C LEU A 7 -31.17 -14.77 40.04
N ILE A 8 -30.42 -13.68 40.18
CA ILE A 8 -30.21 -12.72 39.12
C ILE A 8 -29.12 -13.29 38.20
N VAL A 9 -29.54 -13.78 37.03
CA VAL A 9 -28.63 -14.17 35.96
C VAL A 9 -28.25 -12.87 35.22
N LEU A 10 -27.04 -12.35 35.48
CA LEU A 10 -26.43 -11.33 34.64
C LEU A 10 -26.04 -11.96 33.29
N THR A 11 -26.86 -11.78 32.28
CA THR A 11 -26.46 -12.05 30.89
C THR A 11 -25.54 -10.93 30.44
N SER A 12 -24.24 -11.21 30.35
CA SER A 12 -23.30 -10.32 29.64
C SER A 12 -23.70 -10.27 28.18
N LEU A 13 -24.30 -9.15 27.75
CA LEU A 13 -24.46 -8.86 26.35
C LEU A 13 -23.06 -8.76 25.73
N PRO A 14 -22.80 -9.40 24.59
CA PRO A 14 -21.55 -9.17 23.87
C PRO A 14 -21.52 -7.69 23.52
N SER A 15 -20.47 -7.00 23.95
CA SER A 15 -20.16 -5.66 23.49
C SER A 15 -20.00 -5.74 21.97
N LEU A 16 -20.98 -5.24 21.21
CA LEU A 16 -20.81 -4.88 19.82
C LEU A 16 -19.70 -3.81 19.83
N ALA A 17 -18.48 -4.21 19.51
CA ALA A 17 -17.44 -3.28 19.15
C ALA A 17 -18.02 -2.45 17.99
N ILE A 18 -18.42 -1.22 18.28
CA ILE A 18 -18.72 -0.22 17.28
C ILE A 18 -17.40 -0.13 16.50
N ALA A 19 -17.40 -0.58 15.24
CA ALA A 19 -16.28 -0.31 14.33
C ALA A 19 -16.14 1.21 14.34
N GLU A 20 -15.12 1.71 14.99
CA GLU A 20 -14.70 3.10 14.83
C GLU A 20 -14.60 3.32 13.33
N ASP A 21 -15.17 4.41 12.85
CA ASP A 21 -15.15 4.77 11.44
C ASP A 21 -13.69 5.19 11.16
N ASP A 22 -12.84 4.17 10.88
CA ASP A 22 -11.40 4.34 10.69
C ASP A 22 -11.16 5.37 9.59
N ASP A 23 -10.36 6.38 9.88
CA ASP A 23 -9.86 7.30 8.87
C ASP A 23 -9.04 6.56 7.77
N LEU A 24 -8.74 7.25 6.68
CA LEU A 24 -7.99 6.62 5.59
C LEU A 24 -6.58 6.18 6.04
N ASP A 25 -5.90 6.96 6.89
CA ASP A 25 -4.56 6.60 7.37
C ASP A 25 -4.61 5.24 8.11
N THR A 26 -5.55 5.06 9.04
CA THR A 26 -5.76 3.80 9.78
C THR A 26 -6.14 2.66 8.84
N ARG A 27 -7.06 2.90 7.91
CA ARG A 27 -7.48 1.89 6.91
C ARG A 27 -6.31 1.46 6.02
N MET A 28 -5.50 2.40 5.54
CA MET A 28 -4.33 2.11 4.73
C MET A 28 -3.23 1.40 5.51
N MET A 29 -3.02 1.74 6.80
CA MET A 29 -2.14 0.98 7.71
C MET A 29 -2.54 -0.50 7.78
N ARG A 30 -3.84 -0.79 7.92
CA ARG A 30 -4.37 -2.16 7.99
C ARG A 30 -4.32 -2.88 6.64
N ALA A 31 -4.51 -2.17 5.53
CA ALA A 31 -4.47 -2.73 4.18
C ALA A 31 -3.06 -2.90 3.60
N THR A 32 -2.03 -2.28 4.21
CA THR A 32 -0.65 -2.40 3.73
C THR A 32 0.04 -3.59 4.38
N VAL A 33 0.69 -4.41 3.56
CA VAL A 33 1.31 -5.68 3.96
C VAL A 33 2.79 -5.72 3.61
N LYS A 34 3.55 -6.47 4.42
CA LYS A 34 4.96 -6.78 4.16
C LYS A 34 5.06 -7.95 3.22
N ILE A 35 5.90 -7.84 2.19
CA ILE A 35 6.25 -8.93 1.28
C ILE A 35 7.67 -9.34 1.62
N MET A 36 7.89 -10.63 1.88
CA MET A 36 9.19 -11.16 2.34
C MET A 36 9.62 -12.35 1.51
N HIS A 37 10.88 -12.36 1.14
CA HIS A 37 11.54 -13.53 0.57
C HIS A 37 12.99 -13.57 1.07
N ASP A 38 13.34 -14.62 1.81
CA ASP A 38 14.62 -14.72 2.52
C ASP A 38 14.94 -13.42 3.28
N ASP A 39 16.06 -12.81 2.97
CA ASP A 39 16.51 -11.56 3.55
C ASP A 39 15.96 -10.30 2.88
N SER A 40 15.17 -10.43 1.82
CA SER A 40 14.58 -9.30 1.11
C SER A 40 13.20 -8.93 1.66
N THR A 41 12.93 -7.64 1.69
CA THR A 41 11.62 -7.10 2.11
C THR A 41 11.15 -6.06 1.12
N ALA A 42 9.86 -6.05 0.88
CA ALA A 42 9.16 -5.04 0.09
C ALA A 42 7.78 -4.78 0.72
N THR A 43 7.07 -3.84 0.14
CA THR A 43 5.73 -3.44 0.56
C THR A 43 4.72 -3.75 -0.54
N GLY A 44 3.52 -4.10 -0.14
CA GLY A 44 2.34 -4.14 -1.00
C GLY A 44 1.12 -3.64 -0.25
N PHE A 45 0.05 -3.40 -0.97
CA PHE A 45 -1.22 -3.01 -0.35
C PHE A 45 -2.39 -3.69 -1.04
N LEU A 46 -3.48 -3.84 -0.27
CA LEU A 46 -4.66 -4.57 -0.68
C LEU A 46 -5.70 -3.60 -1.22
N LEU A 47 -6.20 -3.90 -2.42
CA LEU A 47 -7.37 -3.25 -3.00
C LEU A 47 -8.50 -4.26 -3.17
N PHE A 48 -9.71 -3.76 -3.20
CA PHE A 48 -10.91 -4.54 -3.48
C PHE A 48 -11.55 -4.07 -4.78
N ALA A 49 -11.70 -4.99 -5.72
CA ALA A 49 -12.44 -4.80 -6.97
C ALA A 49 -13.81 -5.45 -6.85
N THR A 50 -14.85 -4.80 -7.37
CA THR A 50 -16.25 -5.28 -7.30
C THR A 50 -16.70 -6.03 -8.56
N ASN A 51 -15.88 -6.06 -9.61
CA ASN A 51 -16.23 -6.77 -10.83
C ASN A 51 -14.96 -7.37 -11.50
N PRO A 52 -14.66 -8.68 -11.25
CA PRO A 52 -15.29 -9.55 -10.25
C PRO A 52 -14.91 -9.17 -8.81
N ASP A 53 -15.73 -9.56 -7.84
CA ASP A 53 -15.43 -9.39 -6.41
C ASP A 53 -14.17 -10.14 -6.05
N GLN A 54 -13.06 -9.41 -5.83
CA GLN A 54 -11.77 -10.00 -5.47
C GLN A 54 -10.86 -9.01 -4.75
N TYR A 55 -10.01 -9.56 -3.91
CA TYR A 55 -8.88 -8.82 -3.38
C TYR A 55 -7.70 -8.88 -4.34
N LEU A 56 -7.05 -7.74 -4.48
CA LEU A 56 -5.87 -7.54 -5.30
C LEU A 56 -4.73 -7.08 -4.39
N LEU A 57 -3.61 -7.77 -4.44
CA LEU A 57 -2.35 -7.28 -3.89
C LEU A 57 -1.64 -6.48 -4.99
N VAL A 58 -1.38 -5.22 -4.70
CA VAL A 58 -0.64 -4.29 -5.56
C VAL A 58 0.75 -4.08 -4.98
N THR A 59 1.77 -4.11 -5.83
CA THR A 59 3.17 -3.82 -5.47
C THR A 59 3.95 -3.35 -6.69
N ALA A 60 5.21 -2.96 -6.52
CA ALA A 60 6.10 -2.68 -7.64
C ALA A 60 6.45 -3.98 -8.40
N ALA A 61 6.51 -3.93 -9.72
CA ALA A 61 6.75 -5.12 -10.54
C ALA A 61 8.11 -5.75 -10.24
N HIS A 62 9.15 -4.92 -10.06
CA HIS A 62 10.49 -5.41 -9.74
C HIS A 62 10.56 -6.24 -8.44
N VAL A 63 9.61 -6.06 -7.51
CA VAL A 63 9.50 -6.86 -6.27
C VAL A 63 9.24 -8.32 -6.61
N LEU A 64 8.21 -8.60 -7.44
CA LEU A 64 7.85 -9.96 -7.82
C LEU A 64 8.80 -10.54 -8.89
N GLU A 65 9.35 -9.70 -9.77
CA GLU A 65 10.33 -10.11 -10.76
C GLU A 65 11.62 -10.64 -10.12
N LYS A 66 12.15 -9.92 -9.13
CA LYS A 66 13.38 -10.27 -8.43
C LYS A 66 13.21 -11.34 -7.35
N THR A 67 11.99 -11.63 -6.92
CA THR A 67 11.71 -12.72 -5.97
C THR A 67 11.93 -14.06 -6.67
N PRO A 68 12.90 -14.88 -6.25
CA PRO A 68 13.14 -16.20 -6.86
C PRO A 68 12.06 -17.21 -6.47
N GLY A 69 11.99 -18.31 -7.24
CA GLY A 69 11.07 -19.41 -6.96
C GLY A 69 9.60 -19.09 -7.25
N GLU A 70 8.72 -19.93 -6.73
CA GLU A 70 7.29 -19.92 -7.04
C GLU A 70 6.42 -19.21 -6.00
N SER A 71 7.00 -18.83 -4.87
CA SER A 71 6.22 -18.23 -3.77
C SER A 71 7.01 -17.18 -2.99
N THR A 72 6.26 -16.29 -2.35
CA THR A 72 6.75 -15.32 -1.37
C THR A 72 5.92 -15.40 -0.10
N THR A 73 6.36 -14.76 0.98
CA THR A 73 5.56 -14.63 2.21
C THR A 73 4.96 -13.23 2.26
N VAL A 74 3.63 -13.16 2.46
CA VAL A 74 2.91 -11.92 2.74
C VAL A 74 2.49 -11.94 4.19
N VAL A 75 2.83 -10.90 4.94
CA VAL A 75 2.52 -10.80 6.36
C VAL A 75 1.21 -10.05 6.53
N PHE A 76 0.13 -10.78 6.76
CA PHE A 76 -1.16 -10.27 7.22
C PHE A 76 -1.14 -10.09 8.73
N ARG A 77 -2.25 -9.63 9.28
CA ARG A 77 -2.47 -9.48 10.71
C ARG A 77 -3.84 -10.03 11.09
N ALA A 78 -3.92 -10.64 12.27
CA ALA A 78 -5.17 -11.10 12.85
C ALA A 78 -5.47 -10.27 14.11
N LEU A 79 -6.68 -9.72 14.19
CA LEU A 79 -7.17 -9.06 15.39
C LEU A 79 -7.51 -10.12 16.44
N GLN A 80 -6.99 -9.96 17.65
CA GLN A 80 -7.22 -10.85 18.77
C GLN A 80 -8.43 -10.37 19.62
N PRO A 81 -9.06 -11.25 20.40
CA PRO A 81 -10.24 -10.89 21.22
C PRO A 81 -10.00 -9.73 22.19
N GLU A 82 -8.76 -9.57 22.67
CA GLU A 82 -8.34 -8.48 23.56
C GLU A 82 -8.05 -7.15 22.85
N GLY A 83 -8.27 -7.06 21.53
CA GLY A 83 -8.04 -5.86 20.72
C GLY A 83 -6.60 -5.66 20.26
N THR A 84 -5.71 -6.61 20.54
CA THR A 84 -4.33 -6.60 20.03
C THR A 84 -4.23 -7.25 18.64
N TYR A 85 -3.10 -7.07 17.96
CA TYR A 85 -2.86 -7.67 16.65
C TYR A 85 -1.70 -8.66 16.72
N GLN A 86 -1.84 -9.77 15.99
CA GLN A 86 -0.79 -10.76 15.80
C GLN A 86 -0.44 -10.90 14.32
N LYS A 87 0.85 -11.04 14.01
CA LYS A 87 1.33 -11.36 12.65
C LYS A 87 0.75 -12.69 12.17
N LEU A 88 0.36 -12.70 10.89
CA LEU A 88 -0.14 -13.87 10.19
C LEU A 88 0.65 -14.04 8.88
N PRO A 89 1.91 -14.55 8.93
CA PRO A 89 2.70 -14.83 7.75
C PRO A 89 2.02 -15.88 6.89
N THR A 90 1.77 -15.56 5.62
CA THR A 90 1.03 -16.42 4.70
C THR A 90 1.83 -16.60 3.43
N LYS A 91 2.01 -17.84 3.01
CA LYS A 91 2.68 -18.17 1.75
C LYS A 91 1.77 -17.82 0.57
N LEU A 92 2.24 -16.98 -0.34
CA LEU A 92 1.55 -16.58 -1.56
C LEU A 92 2.29 -17.18 -2.76
N ALA A 93 1.58 -17.97 -3.59
CA ALA A 93 2.09 -18.40 -4.88
C ALA A 93 2.16 -17.19 -5.83
N ILE A 94 3.33 -16.93 -6.41
CA ILE A 94 3.57 -15.86 -7.38
C ILE A 94 3.92 -16.39 -8.77
N ARG A 95 4.26 -17.68 -8.89
CA ARG A 95 4.46 -18.39 -10.16
C ARG A 95 3.90 -19.81 -10.04
N GLN A 96 3.61 -20.39 -11.19
CA GLN A 96 3.28 -21.80 -11.33
C GLN A 96 4.02 -22.34 -12.56
N SER A 97 4.85 -23.34 -12.35
CA SER A 97 5.74 -23.89 -13.42
C SER A 97 6.56 -22.79 -14.11
N GLY A 98 7.06 -21.83 -13.31
CA GLY A 98 7.83 -20.69 -13.80
C GLY A 98 6.99 -19.53 -14.40
N MET A 99 5.71 -19.75 -14.67
CA MET A 99 4.82 -18.73 -15.24
C MET A 99 4.27 -17.81 -14.15
N PRO A 100 4.33 -16.47 -14.34
CA PRO A 100 3.78 -15.51 -13.36
C PRO A 100 2.27 -15.69 -13.16
N LEU A 101 1.82 -15.66 -11.91
CA LEU A 101 0.40 -15.60 -11.51
C LEU A 101 -0.08 -14.16 -11.31
N TRP A 102 0.78 -13.20 -11.56
CA TRP A 102 0.54 -11.76 -11.45
C TRP A 102 0.60 -11.10 -12.82
N THR A 103 -0.10 -9.98 -12.94
CA THR A 103 -0.12 -9.15 -14.14
C THR A 103 0.81 -7.97 -13.94
N LYS A 104 1.78 -7.80 -14.85
CA LYS A 104 2.64 -6.63 -14.93
C LYS A 104 2.04 -5.57 -15.84
N HIS A 105 2.18 -4.30 -15.47
CA HIS A 105 1.96 -3.20 -16.41
C HIS A 105 3.01 -3.29 -17.55
N PRO A 106 2.63 -3.05 -18.83
CA PRO A 106 3.53 -3.29 -19.97
C PRO A 106 4.86 -2.52 -19.93
N THR A 107 4.83 -1.30 -19.42
CA THR A 107 5.97 -0.37 -19.45
C THR A 107 6.39 0.16 -18.10
N ASP A 108 5.54 0.05 -17.07
CA ASP A 108 5.78 0.66 -15.77
C ASP A 108 5.92 -0.36 -14.65
N ASP A 109 6.51 0.09 -13.57
CA ASP A 109 6.88 -0.74 -12.43
C ASP A 109 5.68 -1.01 -11.51
N VAL A 110 4.65 -1.64 -12.04
CA VAL A 110 3.42 -2.04 -11.33
C VAL A 110 3.15 -3.51 -11.56
N ALA A 111 2.83 -4.22 -10.49
CA ALA A 111 2.34 -5.59 -10.49
C ALA A 111 1.05 -5.73 -9.69
N VAL A 112 0.11 -6.53 -10.19
CA VAL A 112 -1.17 -6.83 -9.55
C VAL A 112 -1.38 -8.33 -9.55
N ILE A 113 -1.68 -8.91 -8.39
CA ILE A 113 -2.03 -10.32 -8.23
C ILE A 113 -3.35 -10.46 -7.47
N GLY A 114 -4.27 -11.29 -7.99
CA GLY A 114 -5.48 -11.67 -7.26
C GLY A 114 -5.13 -12.60 -6.11
N ILE A 115 -5.68 -12.35 -4.94
CA ILE A 115 -5.40 -13.15 -3.74
C ILE A 115 -6.67 -13.55 -3.03
N THR A 116 -6.59 -14.65 -2.30
CA THR A 116 -7.56 -15.04 -1.27
C THR A 116 -6.87 -14.89 0.08
N PRO A 117 -7.16 -13.81 0.83
CA PRO A 117 -6.57 -13.61 2.14
C PRO A 117 -6.98 -14.70 3.12
N PRO A 118 -6.18 -14.98 4.19
CA PRO A 118 -6.59 -15.87 5.26
C PRO A 118 -7.91 -15.42 5.90
N ALA A 119 -8.76 -16.37 6.28
CA ALA A 119 -10.10 -16.09 6.82
C ALA A 119 -10.11 -15.23 8.09
N ASN A 120 -9.03 -15.34 8.90
CA ASN A 120 -8.84 -14.57 10.13
C ASN A 120 -7.98 -13.32 9.96
N ALA A 121 -7.61 -12.97 8.73
CA ALA A 121 -6.88 -11.73 8.48
C ALA A 121 -7.80 -10.52 8.63
N ASP A 122 -7.33 -9.52 9.38
CA ASP A 122 -8.03 -8.27 9.59
C ASP A 122 -7.46 -7.18 8.69
N PHE A 123 -8.29 -6.66 7.80
CA PHE A 123 -8.00 -5.51 6.94
C PHE A 123 -9.31 -4.97 6.32
N PRO A 124 -9.40 -3.66 6.07
CA PRO A 124 -10.57 -3.05 5.46
C PRO A 124 -10.62 -3.30 3.94
N ARG A 125 -11.80 -3.18 3.36
CA ARG A 125 -11.98 -3.09 1.91
C ARG A 125 -11.60 -1.70 1.43
N ILE A 126 -10.44 -1.59 0.79
CA ILE A 126 -10.02 -0.36 0.10
C ILE A 126 -10.45 -0.48 -1.36
N SER A 127 -11.43 0.33 -1.75
CA SER A 127 -11.94 0.28 -3.12
C SER A 127 -10.90 0.71 -4.15
N VAL A 128 -10.86 0.01 -5.28
CA VAL A 128 -10.09 0.43 -6.47
C VAL A 128 -10.51 1.82 -6.97
N GLU A 129 -11.70 2.30 -6.62
CA GLU A 129 -12.19 3.63 -7.00
C GLU A 129 -11.45 4.79 -6.31
N LEU A 130 -10.66 4.50 -5.25
CA LEU A 130 -9.77 5.48 -4.64
C LEU A 130 -8.49 5.73 -5.46
N LEU A 131 -8.22 4.91 -6.49
CA LEU A 131 -7.10 5.14 -7.40
C LEU A 131 -7.31 6.43 -8.20
N ALA A 132 -6.43 7.40 -8.04
CA ALA A 132 -6.52 8.70 -8.67
C ALA A 132 -6.41 8.59 -10.20
N SER A 133 -7.40 9.12 -10.90
CA SER A 133 -7.39 9.37 -12.34
C SER A 133 -7.11 10.85 -12.61
N ASP A 134 -6.83 11.19 -13.88
CA ASP A 134 -6.69 12.60 -14.32
C ASP A 134 -7.91 13.43 -13.91
N ASP A 135 -9.12 12.88 -14.03
CA ASP A 135 -10.35 13.56 -13.68
C ASP A 135 -10.51 13.78 -12.17
N LEU A 136 -10.13 12.79 -11.35
CA LEU A 136 -10.12 12.95 -9.90
C LEU A 136 -9.07 13.98 -9.46
N LEU A 137 -7.87 13.98 -10.07
CA LEU A 137 -6.84 14.96 -9.78
C LEU A 137 -7.31 16.38 -10.12
N ARG A 138 -7.98 16.57 -11.28
CA ARG A 138 -8.58 17.87 -11.66
C ARG A 138 -9.73 18.27 -10.74
N LYS A 139 -10.68 17.36 -10.52
CA LYS A 139 -11.86 17.58 -9.67
C LYS A 139 -11.47 18.08 -8.29
N HIS A 140 -10.48 17.45 -7.70
CA HIS A 140 -10.03 17.78 -6.34
C HIS A 140 -8.89 18.80 -6.33
N LYS A 141 -8.51 19.38 -7.49
CA LYS A 141 -7.47 20.40 -7.63
C LYS A 141 -6.15 19.98 -6.97
N VAL A 142 -5.76 18.70 -7.15
CA VAL A 142 -4.50 18.20 -6.61
C VAL A 142 -3.32 18.89 -7.32
N HIS A 143 -2.37 19.41 -6.54
CA HIS A 143 -1.30 20.26 -7.03
C HIS A 143 0.05 19.99 -6.33
N PRO A 144 1.18 20.47 -6.84
CA PRO A 144 2.47 20.45 -6.15
C PRO A 144 2.38 21.07 -4.76
N GLY A 145 3.06 20.48 -3.80
CA GLY A 145 3.02 20.90 -2.39
C GLY A 145 1.90 20.26 -1.56
N GLU A 146 0.95 19.55 -2.17
CA GLU A 146 -0.04 18.74 -1.41
C GLU A 146 0.67 17.74 -0.51
N ALA A 147 0.22 17.69 0.76
CA ALA A 147 0.73 16.73 1.74
C ALA A 147 0.24 15.32 1.40
N LEU A 148 1.16 14.38 1.36
CA LEU A 148 0.90 12.97 1.09
C LEU A 148 1.38 12.10 2.24
N SER A 149 0.70 10.99 2.45
CA SER A 149 1.15 9.87 3.29
C SER A 149 1.74 8.76 2.43
N SER A 150 2.77 8.09 2.94
CA SER A 150 3.37 6.89 2.37
C SER A 150 3.56 5.83 3.44
N LEU A 151 3.29 4.57 3.12
CA LEU A 151 3.45 3.43 4.01
C LEU A 151 4.48 2.45 3.46
N GLY A 152 5.29 1.88 4.36
CA GLY A 152 6.27 0.88 3.96
C GLY A 152 7.03 0.26 5.13
N TYR A 153 7.99 -0.60 4.77
CA TYR A 153 8.83 -1.35 5.71
C TYR A 153 10.31 -1.02 5.50
N PRO A 154 10.74 0.22 5.82
CA PRO A 154 12.11 0.69 5.58
C PRO A 154 13.11 -0.20 6.30
N HIS A 155 14.08 -0.76 5.56
CA HIS A 155 15.09 -1.68 6.10
C HIS A 155 14.51 -2.79 6.98
N ARG A 156 13.34 -3.36 6.58
CA ARG A 156 12.57 -4.39 7.29
C ARG A 156 11.91 -3.93 8.60
N ASN A 157 12.07 -2.66 8.99
CA ASN A 157 11.47 -2.14 10.21
C ASN A 157 9.94 -2.12 10.11
N GLU A 158 9.31 -2.27 11.24
CA GLU A 158 7.87 -2.30 11.43
C GLU A 158 7.49 -1.28 12.51
N ALA A 159 6.29 -0.73 12.44
CA ALA A 159 5.80 0.23 13.43
C ALA A 159 5.50 -0.43 14.79
N SER A 160 5.26 -1.74 14.79
CA SER A 160 4.99 -2.51 15.99
C SER A 160 5.32 -3.99 15.76
N ASP A 161 5.38 -4.77 16.86
CA ASP A 161 5.57 -6.22 16.82
C ASP A 161 4.45 -6.96 16.06
N ALA A 162 3.30 -6.32 15.90
CA ALA A 162 2.19 -6.82 15.09
C ALA A 162 2.45 -6.76 13.58
N GLY A 163 3.55 -6.15 13.12
CA GLY A 163 3.93 -6.11 11.72
C GLY A 163 3.21 -5.03 10.91
N PHE A 164 2.85 -3.91 11.53
CA PHE A 164 2.30 -2.77 10.80
C PHE A 164 3.40 -1.99 10.06
N PRO A 165 3.07 -1.38 8.90
CA PRO A 165 4.00 -0.52 8.17
C PRO A 165 4.28 0.77 8.92
N ILE A 166 5.37 1.44 8.58
CA ILE A 166 5.69 2.78 9.09
C ILE A 166 5.07 3.82 8.18
N LEU A 167 4.26 4.72 8.77
CA LEU A 167 3.69 5.86 8.06
C LEU A 167 4.69 7.02 8.03
N ARG A 168 4.85 7.63 6.86
CA ARG A 168 5.67 8.82 6.65
C ARG A 168 4.89 9.84 5.84
N ARG A 169 5.17 11.11 6.08
CA ARG A 169 4.56 12.23 5.37
C ARG A 169 5.60 12.98 4.54
N GLY A 170 5.15 13.50 3.43
CA GLY A 170 5.90 14.32 2.50
C GLY A 170 4.96 15.11 1.60
N ALA A 171 5.44 15.59 0.46
CA ALA A 171 4.65 16.39 -0.44
C ALA A 171 4.87 16.02 -1.91
N ILE A 172 3.94 16.39 -2.79
CA ILE A 172 4.12 16.33 -4.24
C ILE A 172 5.20 17.32 -4.65
N GLY A 173 6.30 16.80 -5.22
CA GLY A 173 7.46 17.60 -5.67
C GLY A 173 7.55 17.76 -7.18
N THR A 174 6.48 17.54 -7.94
CA THR A 174 6.52 17.54 -9.42
C THR A 174 5.40 18.39 -10.02
N PHE A 175 5.70 19.01 -11.17
CA PHE A 175 4.73 19.65 -12.06
C PHE A 175 5.16 19.45 -13.53
N PRO A 176 4.25 19.16 -14.48
CA PRO A 176 2.82 18.87 -14.27
C PRO A 176 2.58 17.46 -13.72
N LEU A 177 1.40 17.21 -13.11
CA LEU A 177 0.98 15.88 -12.66
C LEU A 177 0.15 15.15 -13.72
N ILE A 178 -0.50 15.91 -14.60
CA ILE A 178 -1.42 15.41 -15.63
C ILE A 178 -1.07 16.00 -16.98
N PRO A 179 -1.33 15.28 -18.10
CA PRO A 179 -2.00 13.99 -18.15
C PRO A 179 -1.05 12.85 -17.71
N THR A 180 -1.56 11.90 -16.91
CA THR A 180 -0.78 10.78 -16.37
C THR A 180 -0.24 9.84 -17.47
N ALA A 181 -0.90 9.81 -18.63
CA ALA A 181 -0.42 9.09 -19.82
C ALA A 181 0.96 9.58 -20.32
N LYS A 182 1.33 10.84 -20.02
CA LYS A 182 2.64 11.44 -20.35
C LYS A 182 3.52 11.58 -19.12
N THR A 183 2.94 12.00 -17.99
CA THR A 183 3.63 12.14 -16.70
C THR A 183 3.39 10.88 -15.88
N ARG A 184 4.07 9.79 -16.22
CA ARG A 184 3.81 8.45 -15.67
C ARG A 184 4.27 8.29 -14.23
N THR A 185 5.20 9.17 -13.81
CA THR A 185 5.73 9.20 -12.44
C THR A 185 5.76 10.63 -11.91
N PHE A 186 5.76 10.76 -10.60
CA PHE A 186 6.00 12.03 -9.91
C PHE A 186 6.94 11.81 -8.72
N TYR A 187 7.49 12.91 -8.19
CA TYR A 187 8.32 12.86 -7.00
C TYR A 187 7.49 13.10 -5.74
N PHE A 188 7.72 12.25 -4.76
CA PHE A 188 7.31 12.47 -3.38
C PHE A 188 8.51 13.01 -2.62
N SER A 189 8.40 14.24 -2.11
CA SER A 189 9.42 14.89 -1.27
C SER A 189 9.34 14.31 0.13
N GLY A 190 10.00 13.19 0.33
CA GLY A 190 10.07 12.43 1.58
C GLY A 190 11.05 11.29 1.46
N ASN A 191 11.63 10.89 2.58
CA ASN A 191 12.58 9.80 2.61
C ASN A 191 11.88 8.46 2.36
N THR A 192 12.42 7.69 1.43
CA THR A 192 12.11 6.29 1.20
C THR A 192 13.38 5.47 1.28
N PHE A 193 13.22 4.17 1.55
CA PHE A 193 14.33 3.27 1.81
C PHE A 193 14.08 1.93 1.13
N GLU A 194 15.10 1.08 1.13
CA GLU A 194 14.94 -0.32 0.77
C GLU A 194 13.86 -0.96 1.65
N GLY A 195 12.93 -1.68 1.04
CA GLY A 195 11.75 -2.23 1.69
C GLY A 195 10.46 -1.41 1.47
N ASP A 196 10.55 -0.15 1.04
CA ASP A 196 9.36 0.68 0.73
C ASP A 196 8.79 0.44 -0.67
N SER A 197 9.54 -0.20 -1.56
CA SER A 197 9.10 -0.52 -2.93
C SER A 197 7.73 -1.21 -2.92
N GLY A 198 6.78 -0.67 -3.69
CA GLY A 198 5.41 -1.13 -3.78
C GLY A 198 4.46 -0.54 -2.72
N GLY A 199 4.98 0.24 -1.77
CA GLY A 199 4.17 0.92 -0.76
C GLY A 199 3.23 1.97 -1.33
N PRO A 200 2.01 2.12 -0.81
CA PRO A 200 1.05 3.10 -1.28
C PRO A 200 1.47 4.52 -0.94
N VAL A 201 1.16 5.45 -1.86
CA VAL A 201 1.24 6.89 -1.64
C VAL A 201 -0.14 7.48 -1.85
N TYR A 202 -0.68 8.18 -0.86
CA TYR A 202 -2.07 8.60 -0.86
C TYR A 202 -2.25 9.99 -0.21
N LEU A 203 -3.38 10.61 -0.54
CA LEU A 203 -3.86 11.88 -0.04
C LEU A 203 -5.08 11.65 0.84
N THR A 204 -5.09 12.26 2.02
CA THR A 204 -6.28 12.46 2.82
C THR A 204 -6.28 13.90 3.34
N ARG A 205 -7.38 14.64 3.11
CA ARG A 205 -7.57 15.99 3.59
C ARG A 205 -9.03 16.41 3.54
N PRO A 206 -9.44 17.44 4.28
CA PRO A 206 -10.75 18.05 4.08
C PRO A 206 -10.96 18.52 2.63
N SER A 207 -12.19 18.43 2.16
CA SER A 207 -12.55 18.99 0.85
C SER A 207 -12.44 20.52 0.87
N HIS A 208 -11.83 21.08 -0.17
CA HIS A 208 -11.80 22.53 -0.39
C HIS A 208 -13.06 23.03 -1.12
N ASP A 209 -13.96 22.13 -1.51
CA ASP A 209 -15.22 22.48 -2.17
C ASP A 209 -16.35 22.59 -1.15
N PRO A 210 -16.87 23.81 -0.86
CA PRO A 210 -17.97 23.98 0.08
C PRO A 210 -19.28 23.29 -0.34
N ALA A 211 -19.46 23.05 -1.66
CA ALA A 211 -20.63 22.35 -2.18
C ALA A 211 -20.57 20.82 -1.95
N HIS A 212 -19.35 20.29 -1.71
CA HIS A 212 -19.12 18.87 -1.44
C HIS A 212 -18.23 18.75 -0.19
N PRO A 213 -18.78 19.04 1.01
CA PRO A 213 -18.04 18.92 2.26
C PRO A 213 -17.70 17.45 2.53
N GLY A 214 -16.63 17.20 3.29
CA GLY A 214 -16.16 15.87 3.64
C GLY A 214 -14.67 15.73 3.41
N GLU A 215 -14.19 14.50 3.31
CA GLU A 215 -12.80 14.19 3.05
C GLU A 215 -12.54 13.85 1.58
N VAL A 216 -11.38 14.28 1.09
CA VAL A 216 -10.81 13.84 -0.17
C VAL A 216 -9.82 12.73 0.14
N ASN A 217 -10.15 11.54 -0.29
CA ASN A 217 -9.38 10.32 -0.08
C ASN A 217 -8.99 9.74 -1.44
N LEU A 218 -7.69 9.81 -1.79
CA LEU A 218 -7.17 9.35 -3.09
C LEU A 218 -5.85 8.58 -2.91
N ILE A 219 -5.72 7.44 -3.55
CA ILE A 219 -4.43 6.76 -3.74
C ILE A 219 -3.80 7.35 -4.99
N LEU A 220 -2.66 8.03 -4.85
CA LEU A 220 -1.98 8.70 -5.96
C LEU A 220 -1.02 7.78 -6.70
N GLY A 221 -0.53 6.73 -6.05
CA GLY A 221 0.40 5.79 -6.68
C GLY A 221 1.09 4.87 -5.70
N LEU A 222 2.18 4.29 -6.15
CA LEU A 222 3.06 3.43 -5.35
C LEU A 222 4.53 3.83 -5.47
N VAL A 223 5.31 3.54 -4.44
CA VAL A 223 6.76 3.74 -4.42
C VAL A 223 7.43 2.74 -5.35
N SER A 224 8.13 3.24 -6.38
CA SER A 224 8.95 2.44 -7.30
C SER A 224 10.44 2.54 -6.99
N GLY A 225 10.90 3.71 -6.53
CA GLY A 225 12.31 3.91 -6.28
C GLY A 225 12.61 5.22 -5.57
N GLN A 226 13.88 5.59 -5.58
CA GLN A 226 14.36 6.83 -4.98
C GLN A 226 15.47 7.46 -5.82
N MET A 227 15.65 8.77 -5.67
CA MET A 227 16.69 9.51 -6.37
C MET A 227 17.99 9.52 -5.56
N PHE A 228 19.08 9.35 -6.27
CA PHE A 228 20.43 9.43 -5.72
C PHE A 228 21.29 10.44 -6.48
N LEU A 229 22.29 10.98 -5.77
CA LEU A 229 23.43 11.67 -6.36
C LEU A 229 24.68 10.81 -6.09
N ASP A 230 25.34 10.40 -7.14
CA ASP A 230 26.64 9.72 -7.05
C ASP A 230 27.74 10.77 -7.17
N GLU A 231 28.62 10.85 -6.17
CA GLU A 231 29.76 11.77 -6.11
C GLU A 231 31.06 10.97 -6.04
N GLU A 232 32.08 11.42 -6.76
CA GLU A 232 33.41 10.84 -6.72
C GLU A 232 34.40 11.80 -6.03
N ALA A 233 34.98 11.39 -4.92
CA ALA A 233 36.06 12.10 -4.27
C ALA A 233 37.43 11.47 -4.61
N LYS A 234 38.33 12.26 -5.17
CA LYS A 234 39.73 11.84 -5.39
C LYS A 234 40.52 11.95 -4.07
N MET A 235 41.03 10.84 -3.64
CA MET A 235 41.90 10.73 -2.47
C MET A 235 43.34 10.53 -2.91
N VAL A 236 44.30 10.72 -1.99
CA VAL A 236 45.74 10.56 -2.28
C VAL A 236 46.11 9.19 -2.85
N TYR A 237 45.38 8.15 -2.44
CA TYR A 237 45.63 6.76 -2.84
C TYR A 237 44.48 6.09 -3.64
N GLY A 238 43.57 6.89 -4.20
CA GLY A 238 42.47 6.34 -5.02
C GLY A 238 41.25 7.25 -5.15
N THR A 239 40.18 6.72 -5.76
CA THR A 239 38.92 7.42 -5.88
C THR A 239 37.88 6.69 -5.04
N THR A 240 37.13 7.42 -4.22
CA THR A 240 36.03 6.90 -3.41
C THR A 240 34.71 7.42 -4.00
N LYS A 241 33.74 6.52 -4.17
CA LYS A 241 32.40 6.87 -4.62
C LYS A 241 31.45 6.98 -3.43
N PHE A 242 30.72 8.08 -3.36
CA PHE A 242 29.69 8.31 -2.37
C PHE A 242 28.34 8.36 -3.08
N ARG A 243 27.32 7.71 -2.50
CA ARG A 243 25.95 7.77 -2.98
C ARG A 243 25.08 8.47 -1.95
N HIS A 244 24.61 9.65 -2.30
CA HIS A 244 23.75 10.48 -1.45
C HIS A 244 22.29 10.29 -1.83
N ARG A 245 21.41 10.07 -0.84
CA ARG A 245 19.95 10.06 -1.04
C ARG A 245 19.47 11.51 -1.11
N LEU A 246 18.64 11.82 -2.12
CA LEU A 246 18.12 13.19 -2.30
C LEU A 246 16.84 13.47 -1.51
N GLY A 247 16.29 12.46 -0.77
CA GLY A 247 15.01 12.62 -0.07
C GLY A 247 13.81 12.73 -1.02
N LEU A 248 13.98 12.22 -2.26
CA LEU A 248 12.95 12.20 -3.28
C LEU A 248 12.65 10.76 -3.68
N ALA A 249 11.40 10.32 -3.47
CA ALA A 249 10.93 9.05 -3.98
C ALA A 249 10.32 9.21 -5.37
N ILE A 250 10.47 8.18 -6.19
CA ILE A 250 9.82 8.04 -7.49
C ILE A 250 8.52 7.28 -7.28
N ILE A 251 7.39 7.92 -7.60
CA ILE A 251 6.06 7.35 -7.45
C ILE A 251 5.48 7.08 -8.82
N VAL A 252 5.06 5.84 -9.07
CA VAL A 252 4.29 5.47 -10.26
C VAL A 252 2.83 5.86 -10.03
N HIS A 253 2.22 6.57 -10.99
CA HIS A 253 0.84 7.05 -10.86
C HIS A 253 -0.19 5.93 -10.70
N ALA A 254 -1.23 6.20 -9.91
CA ALA A 254 -2.33 5.28 -9.66
C ALA A 254 -3.15 4.91 -10.91
N SER A 255 -3.19 5.77 -11.93
CA SER A 255 -3.79 5.44 -13.23
C SER A 255 -3.16 4.20 -13.87
N LEU A 256 -1.84 4.00 -13.69
CA LEU A 256 -1.12 2.83 -14.20
C LEU A 256 -1.39 1.57 -13.38
N ILE A 257 -1.73 1.71 -12.11
CA ILE A 257 -2.26 0.61 -11.29
C ILE A 257 -3.64 0.20 -11.84
N ARG A 258 -4.50 1.17 -12.19
CA ARG A 258 -5.79 0.90 -12.81
C ARG A 258 -5.63 0.16 -14.14
N GLU A 259 -4.74 0.62 -15.03
CA GLU A 259 -4.44 -0.06 -16.29
C GLU A 259 -3.98 -1.51 -16.09
N ALA A 260 -3.15 -1.78 -15.08
CA ALA A 260 -2.71 -3.14 -14.76
C ALA A 260 -3.88 -4.03 -14.24
N ILE A 261 -4.80 -3.46 -13.45
CA ILE A 261 -6.01 -4.15 -12.97
C ILE A 261 -6.95 -4.49 -14.15
N ASP A 262 -7.19 -3.52 -15.04
CA ASP A 262 -8.05 -3.69 -16.20
C ASP A 262 -7.49 -4.76 -17.15
N ARG A 263 -6.18 -4.75 -17.38
CA ARG A 263 -5.49 -5.78 -18.15
C ARG A 263 -5.66 -7.17 -17.53
N ARG A 264 -5.44 -7.29 -16.21
CA ARG A 264 -5.68 -8.55 -15.51
C ARG A 264 -7.10 -9.05 -15.70
N SER A 265 -8.08 -8.17 -15.56
CA SER A 265 -9.49 -8.49 -15.73
C SER A 265 -9.83 -8.96 -17.16
N ALA A 266 -9.17 -8.40 -18.17
CA ALA A 266 -9.32 -8.82 -19.56
C ALA A 266 -8.68 -10.19 -19.83
N ASP A 267 -7.53 -10.48 -19.22
CA ASP A 267 -6.84 -11.77 -19.38
C ASP A 267 -7.59 -12.93 -18.70
N LEU A 268 -8.29 -12.67 -17.59
CA LEU A 268 -9.12 -13.67 -16.92
C LEU A 268 -10.43 -14.01 -17.67
N LYS A 269 -10.82 -13.21 -18.66
CA LYS A 269 -12.03 -13.43 -19.50
C LYS A 269 -11.73 -14.20 -20.78
N LYS A 270 -10.45 -14.45 -21.08
CA LYS A 270 -10.01 -15.25 -22.24
C LYS A 270 -9.88 -16.73 -21.89
#